data_375511b497a23d4a0a4fd65e488a0ad0
#
_entry.id   375511b497a23d4a0a4fd65e488a0ad0
#
_cell.length_a   1.000
_cell.length_b   1.000
_cell.length_c   1.000
_cell.angle_alpha   90.00
_cell.angle_beta   90.00
_cell.angle_gamma   90.00
#
_symmetry.space_group_name_H-M   'P 1'
#
loop_
_entity.id
_entity.type
_entity.pdbx_description
1 polymer ?
#
loop_
_entity_poly.entity_id
_entity_poly.type
_entity_poly.pdbx_seq_one_letter_code
_entity_poly.pdbx_strand_id
1 'polypeptide(L)'
;STDALVDDYRCIIRLYRNRMAGVSAACGASFKFDKEIEKHLIMHFPEVKEAMYARCALIVEGETEYGSFPFFAITMGMRFDYHGICLINARGESSISKISRLLREFHIPTVCLYDRDVMVEHGQSHVFYTDNICYEMDVVKSCVTQRKSHLLLNVVKTVAPDSTYVPHALIKKACQKLQIPKSE
;
A
#
# COMPACT_ATOMS: atom_id res chain seq x y z
N SER A 1 14.86 6.65 -15.87
CA SER A 1 13.84 7.69 -15.82
C SER A 1 12.45 7.07 -15.92
N THR A 2 11.54 7.48 -15.06
CA THR A 2 10.11 7.10 -15.11
C THR A 2 9.42 7.62 -16.39
N ASP A 3 10.03 8.57 -17.07
CA ASP A 3 9.55 9.13 -18.34
C ASP A 3 9.87 8.23 -19.55
N ALA A 4 10.52 7.09 -19.35
CA ALA A 4 10.70 6.13 -20.43
C ALA A 4 9.32 5.70 -20.97
N LEU A 5 9.15 5.82 -22.29
CA LEU A 5 7.92 5.41 -23.00
C LEU A 5 7.82 3.88 -23.06
N VAL A 6 7.74 3.25 -21.89
CA VAL A 6 7.57 1.80 -21.75
C VAL A 6 6.21 1.56 -21.11
N ASP A 7 5.31 0.97 -21.87
CA ASP A 7 3.93 0.71 -21.44
C ASP A 7 3.71 -0.76 -21.07
N ASP A 8 4.76 -1.60 -21.20
CA ASP A 8 4.67 -3.03 -21.00
C ASP A 8 5.91 -3.53 -20.26
N TYR A 9 5.70 -4.25 -19.15
CA TYR A 9 6.78 -4.83 -18.35
C TYR A 9 7.66 -5.81 -19.14
N ARG A 10 7.15 -6.43 -20.20
CA ARG A 10 7.88 -7.35 -21.07
C ARG A 10 9.03 -6.68 -21.81
N CYS A 11 8.95 -5.37 -22.00
CA CYS A 11 10.02 -4.58 -22.62
C CYS A 11 11.16 -4.21 -21.66
N ILE A 12 11.08 -4.60 -20.37
CA ILE A 12 12.06 -4.24 -19.36
C ILE A 12 13.07 -5.36 -19.15
N ILE A 13 14.34 -4.98 -19.10
CA ILE A 13 15.44 -5.78 -18.57
C ILE A 13 16.01 -5.04 -17.37
N ARG A 14 15.85 -5.60 -16.17
CA ARG A 14 16.38 -5.04 -14.95
C ARG A 14 17.71 -5.70 -14.59
N LEU A 15 18.76 -4.90 -14.46
CA LEU A 15 20.02 -5.36 -13.91
C LEU A 15 20.03 -5.14 -12.39
N TYR A 16 20.46 -6.13 -11.63
CA TYR A 16 20.53 -6.06 -10.18
C TYR A 16 21.77 -6.76 -9.64
N ARG A 17 22.21 -6.36 -8.45
CA ARG A 17 23.31 -7.02 -7.76
C ARG A 17 22.81 -8.26 -7.03
N ASN A 18 23.38 -9.40 -7.36
CA ASN A 18 23.20 -10.63 -6.63
C ASN A 18 24.44 -10.87 -5.75
N ARG A 19 24.23 -11.21 -4.47
CA ARG A 19 25.32 -11.42 -3.50
C ARG A 19 26.26 -12.56 -3.93
N MET A 20 25.76 -13.56 -4.64
CA MET A 20 26.51 -14.76 -5.05
C MET A 20 27.12 -14.64 -6.45
N ALA A 21 26.44 -13.99 -7.39
CA ALA A 21 26.78 -14.00 -8.82
C ALA A 21 27.23 -12.62 -9.36
N GLY A 22 27.39 -11.61 -8.51
CA GLY A 22 27.76 -10.27 -8.95
C GLY A 22 26.58 -9.52 -9.58
N VAL A 23 26.60 -9.29 -10.90
CA VAL A 23 25.50 -8.65 -11.63
C VAL A 23 24.65 -9.72 -12.30
N SER A 24 23.34 -9.63 -12.11
CA SER A 24 22.34 -10.50 -12.74
C SER A 24 21.30 -9.65 -13.48
N ALA A 25 20.56 -10.27 -14.38
CA ALA A 25 19.50 -9.63 -15.15
C ALA A 25 18.17 -10.38 -14.96
N ALA A 26 17.09 -9.63 -14.85
CA ALA A 26 15.72 -10.12 -14.94
C ALA A 26 15.08 -9.52 -16.19
N CYS A 27 14.56 -10.38 -17.07
CA CYS A 27 13.96 -9.98 -18.33
C CYS A 27 12.45 -10.21 -18.29
N GLY A 28 11.66 -9.14 -18.37
CA GLY A 28 10.20 -9.23 -18.31
C GLY A 28 9.59 -10.12 -19.39
N ALA A 29 10.21 -10.21 -20.58
CA ALA A 29 9.75 -11.08 -21.65
C ALA A 29 9.86 -12.59 -21.33
N SER A 30 10.68 -12.97 -20.33
CA SER A 30 10.83 -14.35 -19.91
C SER A 30 9.82 -14.80 -18.86
N PHE A 31 9.06 -13.87 -18.26
CA PHE A 31 8.10 -14.17 -17.20
C PHE A 31 6.87 -14.89 -17.77
N LYS A 32 6.38 -15.86 -17.00
CA LYS A 32 5.22 -16.64 -17.38
C LYS A 32 4.09 -16.37 -16.40
N PHE A 33 3.14 -15.57 -16.84
CA PHE A 33 1.88 -15.35 -16.14
C PHE A 33 0.73 -15.97 -16.95
N ASP A 34 -0.37 -16.29 -16.28
CA ASP A 34 -1.60 -16.62 -16.99
C ASP A 34 -2.18 -15.35 -17.66
N LYS A 35 -3.06 -15.57 -18.66
CA LYS A 35 -3.58 -14.46 -19.48
C LYS A 35 -4.33 -13.39 -18.69
N GLU A 36 -4.98 -13.77 -17.60
CA GLU A 36 -5.74 -12.83 -16.76
C GLU A 36 -4.80 -11.94 -15.98
N ILE A 37 -3.80 -12.53 -15.33
CA ILE A 37 -2.75 -11.81 -14.62
C ILE A 37 -1.99 -10.92 -15.59
N GLU A 38 -1.59 -11.44 -16.75
CA GLU A 38 -0.85 -10.67 -17.75
C GLU A 38 -1.62 -9.42 -18.21
N LYS A 39 -2.90 -9.58 -18.57
CA LYS A 39 -3.76 -8.45 -18.92
C LYS A 39 -3.84 -7.40 -17.81
N HIS A 40 -4.04 -7.85 -16.57
CA HIS A 40 -4.10 -6.96 -15.42
C HIS A 40 -2.79 -6.19 -15.23
N LEU A 41 -1.65 -6.86 -15.30
CA LEU A 41 -0.34 -6.23 -15.13
C LEU A 41 -0.03 -5.20 -16.21
N ILE A 42 -0.40 -5.46 -17.45
CA ILE A 42 -0.24 -4.51 -18.55
C ILE A 42 -1.09 -3.26 -18.30
N MET A 43 -2.34 -3.42 -17.90
CA MET A 43 -3.24 -2.29 -17.61
C MET A 43 -2.78 -1.41 -16.45
N HIS A 44 -2.18 -2.00 -15.42
CA HIS A 44 -1.71 -1.29 -14.23
C HIS A 44 -0.21 -0.97 -14.26
N PHE A 45 0.48 -1.30 -15.34
CA PHE A 45 1.92 -1.10 -15.44
C PHE A 45 2.36 0.36 -15.26
N PRO A 46 1.65 1.38 -15.74
CA PRO A 46 2.03 2.77 -15.51
C PRO A 46 2.21 3.13 -14.03
N GLU A 47 1.38 2.55 -13.14
CA GLU A 47 1.42 2.82 -11.70
C GLU A 47 2.57 2.09 -10.98
N VAL A 48 3.00 0.95 -11.51
CA VAL A 48 4.10 0.17 -10.90
C VAL A 48 5.46 0.43 -11.56
N LYS A 49 5.48 1.18 -12.66
CA LYS A 49 6.69 1.46 -13.44
C LYS A 49 7.80 2.13 -12.62
N GLU A 50 7.42 3.03 -11.72
CA GLU A 50 8.36 3.71 -10.83
C GLU A 50 9.07 2.74 -9.89
N ALA A 51 8.39 1.68 -9.45
CA ALA A 51 8.96 0.68 -8.57
C ALA A 51 10.13 -0.09 -9.21
N MET A 52 10.25 -0.09 -10.55
CA MET A 52 11.38 -0.73 -11.23
C MET A 52 12.73 -0.11 -10.86
N TYR A 53 12.74 1.12 -10.39
CA TYR A 53 13.94 1.85 -9.95
C TYR A 53 14.13 1.83 -8.43
N ALA A 54 13.15 1.30 -7.69
CA ALA A 54 13.18 1.29 -6.24
C ALA A 54 14.05 0.17 -5.67
N ARG A 55 14.46 0.35 -4.42
CA ARG A 55 15.11 -0.70 -3.62
C ARG A 55 14.10 -1.69 -3.05
N CYS A 56 12.90 -1.21 -2.74
CA CYS A 56 11.80 -1.96 -2.17
C CYS A 56 10.49 -1.29 -2.60
N ALA A 57 9.44 -2.06 -2.74
CA ALA A 57 8.09 -1.55 -2.93
C ALA A 57 7.21 -1.86 -1.71
N LEU A 58 6.48 -0.85 -1.25
CA LEU A 58 5.40 -0.99 -0.28
C LEU A 58 4.08 -0.89 -1.04
N ILE A 59 3.32 -1.98 -1.07
CA ILE A 59 2.07 -2.07 -1.82
C ILE A 59 0.93 -2.03 -0.82
N VAL A 60 0.04 -1.06 -0.97
CA VAL A 60 -1.14 -0.84 -0.13
C VAL A 60 -2.40 -0.98 -0.95
N GLU A 61 -3.52 -1.22 -0.27
CA GLU A 61 -4.78 -1.52 -0.94
C GLU A 61 -5.42 -0.29 -1.57
N GLY A 62 -5.43 0.84 -0.84
CA GLY A 62 -6.26 1.98 -1.19
C GLY A 62 -5.58 3.34 -1.11
N GLU A 63 -6.41 4.35 -1.37
CA GLU A 63 -6.00 5.76 -1.41
C GLU A 63 -5.64 6.32 -0.03
N THR A 64 -6.26 5.80 1.03
CA THR A 64 -6.07 6.30 2.40
C THR A 64 -4.66 6.01 2.89
N GLU A 65 -4.20 4.78 2.74
CA GLU A 65 -2.82 4.38 3.05
C GLU A 65 -1.83 5.10 2.15
N TYR A 66 -2.12 5.11 0.84
CA TYR A 66 -1.26 5.76 -0.15
C TYR A 66 -1.05 7.25 0.17
N GLY A 67 -2.11 7.96 0.56
CA GLY A 67 -2.04 9.37 0.92
C GLY A 67 -1.38 9.64 2.27
N SER A 68 -1.57 8.77 3.27
CA SER A 68 -1.14 9.02 4.65
C SER A 68 0.27 8.52 4.97
N PHE A 69 0.72 7.42 4.39
CA PHE A 69 2.00 6.78 4.73
C PHE A 69 3.23 7.67 4.51
N PRO A 70 3.31 8.50 3.45
CA PRO A 70 4.44 9.43 3.30
C PRO A 70 4.57 10.41 4.47
N PHE A 71 3.43 10.88 5.02
CA PHE A 71 3.44 11.78 6.18
C PHE A 71 3.91 11.06 7.45
N PHE A 72 3.46 9.81 7.67
CA PHE A 72 3.95 9.02 8.79
C PHE A 72 5.44 8.73 8.67
N ALA A 73 5.90 8.36 7.48
CA ALA A 73 7.30 8.11 7.21
C ALA A 73 8.18 9.33 7.54
N ILE A 74 7.76 10.52 7.13
CA ILE A 74 8.46 11.77 7.46
C ILE A 74 8.49 12.00 8.98
N THR A 75 7.34 11.82 9.64
CA THR A 75 7.21 12.01 11.10
C THR A 75 8.09 11.05 11.89
N MET A 76 8.27 9.83 11.37
CA MET A 76 9.16 8.82 11.96
C MET A 76 10.63 8.98 11.58
N GLY A 77 10.99 9.99 10.77
CA GLY A 77 12.34 10.18 10.26
C GLY A 77 12.77 9.15 9.19
N MET A 78 11.82 8.43 8.61
CA MET A 78 12.04 7.33 7.64
C MET A 78 11.48 7.70 6.26
N ARG A 79 11.95 8.79 5.67
CA ARG A 79 11.48 9.25 4.36
C ARG A 79 11.67 8.18 3.29
N PHE A 80 10.62 7.90 2.55
CA PHE A 80 10.60 6.84 1.52
C PHE A 80 11.61 7.09 0.40
N ASP A 81 11.69 8.32 -0.09
CA ASP A 81 12.64 8.74 -1.13
C ASP A 81 14.10 8.49 -0.71
N TYR A 82 14.47 8.83 0.53
CA TYR A 82 15.81 8.61 1.06
C TYR A 82 16.17 7.11 1.14
N HIS A 83 15.21 6.27 1.51
CA HIS A 83 15.41 4.83 1.62
C HIS A 83 15.22 4.08 0.30
N GLY A 84 14.77 4.75 -0.75
CA GLY A 84 14.47 4.15 -2.05
C GLY A 84 13.27 3.22 -2.01
N ILE A 85 12.26 3.57 -1.21
CA ILE A 85 10.99 2.84 -1.09
C ILE A 85 9.97 3.47 -2.04
N CYS A 86 9.42 2.68 -2.95
CA CYS A 86 8.29 3.07 -3.79
C CYS A 86 7.00 2.64 -3.12
N LEU A 87 6.11 3.58 -2.86
CA LEU A 87 4.76 3.30 -2.38
C LEU A 87 3.82 3.13 -3.58
N ILE A 88 3.07 2.04 -3.60
CA ILE A 88 2.15 1.70 -4.70
C ILE A 88 0.73 1.56 -4.14
N ASN A 89 -0.21 2.28 -4.74
CA ASN A 89 -1.63 2.04 -4.55
C ASN A 89 -2.10 0.94 -5.51
N ALA A 90 -2.51 -0.20 -4.99
CA ALA A 90 -2.97 -1.33 -5.78
C ALA A 90 -4.39 -1.14 -6.33
N ARG A 91 -5.16 -0.17 -5.78
CA ARG A 91 -6.56 0.08 -6.14
C ARG A 91 -7.45 -1.16 -5.96
N GLY A 92 -7.21 -1.88 -4.88
CA GLY A 92 -7.97 -3.05 -4.45
C GLY A 92 -7.11 -4.27 -4.17
N GLU A 93 -7.62 -5.09 -3.26
CA GLU A 93 -6.94 -6.27 -2.71
C GLU A 93 -6.40 -7.24 -3.76
N SER A 94 -7.22 -7.54 -4.78
CA SER A 94 -6.90 -8.54 -5.82
C SER A 94 -5.70 -8.14 -6.69
N SER A 95 -5.33 -6.87 -6.69
CA SER A 95 -4.19 -6.33 -7.44
C SER A 95 -2.87 -6.48 -6.68
N ILE A 96 -2.90 -6.45 -5.34
CA ILE A 96 -1.70 -6.48 -4.51
C ILE A 96 -0.82 -7.70 -4.81
N SER A 97 -1.42 -8.89 -4.81
CA SER A 97 -0.69 -10.14 -5.06
C SER A 97 -0.08 -10.19 -6.48
N LYS A 98 -0.80 -9.70 -7.48
CA LYS A 98 -0.36 -9.68 -8.88
C LYS A 98 0.82 -8.71 -9.07
N ILE A 99 0.72 -7.49 -8.52
CA ILE A 99 1.79 -6.49 -8.54
C ILE A 99 3.02 -7.00 -7.78
N SER A 100 2.82 -7.54 -6.58
CA SER A 100 3.90 -8.13 -5.77
C SER A 100 4.63 -9.23 -6.54
N ARG A 101 3.89 -10.13 -7.20
CA ARG A 101 4.47 -11.20 -8.01
C ARG A 101 5.34 -10.65 -9.13
N LEU A 102 4.84 -9.67 -9.90
CA LEU A 102 5.62 -9.03 -10.96
C LEU A 102 6.93 -8.43 -10.45
N LEU A 103 6.86 -7.63 -9.39
CA LEU A 103 8.04 -6.96 -8.84
C LEU A 103 9.06 -7.96 -8.31
N ARG A 104 8.61 -9.05 -7.70
CA ARG A 104 9.49 -10.12 -7.20
C ARG A 104 10.17 -10.91 -8.33
N GLU A 105 9.51 -11.11 -9.47
CA GLU A 105 10.15 -11.66 -10.67
C GLU A 105 11.28 -10.74 -11.17
N PHE A 106 11.13 -9.44 -11.01
CA PHE A 106 12.20 -8.47 -11.24
C PHE A 106 13.22 -8.37 -10.09
N HIS A 107 13.15 -9.23 -9.08
CA HIS A 107 13.98 -9.20 -7.87
C HIS A 107 13.91 -7.87 -7.12
N ILE A 108 12.73 -7.28 -7.05
CA ILE A 108 12.42 -6.12 -6.22
C ILE A 108 11.73 -6.64 -4.96
N PRO A 109 12.33 -6.44 -3.76
CA PRO A 109 11.67 -6.79 -2.52
C PRO A 109 10.34 -6.05 -2.39
N THR A 110 9.29 -6.76 -1.97
CA THR A 110 7.97 -6.17 -1.76
C THR A 110 7.50 -6.39 -0.34
N VAL A 111 6.77 -5.40 0.18
CA VAL A 111 5.98 -5.50 1.39
C VAL A 111 4.54 -5.20 1.01
N CYS A 112 3.62 -6.05 1.39
CA CYS A 112 2.20 -5.92 1.08
C CYS A 112 1.41 -5.67 2.36
N LEU A 113 0.55 -4.66 2.36
CA LEU A 113 -0.40 -4.41 3.43
C LEU A 113 -1.81 -4.64 2.90
N TYR A 114 -2.55 -5.50 3.58
CA TYR A 114 -3.94 -5.82 3.32
C TYR A 114 -4.82 -5.36 4.47
N ASP A 115 -6.05 -5.06 4.18
CA ASP A 115 -7.07 -4.95 5.21
C ASP A 115 -7.38 -6.33 5.82
N ARG A 116 -7.69 -6.36 7.11
CA ARG A 116 -7.87 -7.61 7.85
C ARG A 116 -9.13 -8.40 7.45
N ASP A 117 -10.08 -7.77 6.78
CA ASP A 117 -11.27 -8.45 6.26
C ASP A 117 -10.96 -9.36 5.06
N VAL A 118 -9.78 -9.21 4.47
CA VAL A 118 -9.29 -10.04 3.38
C VAL A 118 -8.62 -11.30 3.94
N MET A 119 -9.14 -12.47 3.59
CA MET A 119 -8.53 -13.75 3.93
C MET A 119 -7.50 -14.13 2.86
N VAL A 120 -6.27 -13.67 3.02
CA VAL A 120 -5.12 -14.11 2.22
C VAL A 120 -4.34 -15.17 3.01
N GLU A 121 -3.73 -16.13 2.32
CA GLU A 121 -2.93 -17.18 2.95
C GLU A 121 -1.90 -16.62 3.93
N HIS A 122 -2.04 -16.99 5.19
CA HIS A 122 -1.13 -16.62 6.26
C HIS A 122 0.24 -17.28 6.09
N GLY A 123 1.29 -16.54 6.38
CA GLY A 123 2.64 -17.10 6.55
C GLY A 123 3.71 -16.59 5.60
N GLN A 124 3.42 -15.63 4.73
CA GLN A 124 4.46 -14.99 3.92
C GLN A 124 5.09 -13.83 4.71
N SER A 125 6.40 -13.86 4.91
CA SER A 125 7.15 -12.88 5.72
C SER A 125 7.08 -11.42 5.23
N HIS A 126 6.52 -11.18 4.07
CA HIS A 126 6.37 -9.86 3.44
C HIS A 126 4.92 -9.38 3.37
N VAL A 127 3.98 -10.12 3.92
CA VAL A 127 2.54 -9.79 3.96
C VAL A 127 2.16 -9.37 5.36
N PHE A 128 1.53 -8.23 5.48
CA PHE A 128 1.04 -7.63 6.72
C PHE A 128 -0.45 -7.33 6.58
N TYR A 129 -1.10 -7.19 7.71
CA TYR A 129 -2.52 -6.87 7.81
C TYR A 129 -2.73 -5.73 8.78
N THR A 130 -3.79 -4.95 8.56
CA THR A 130 -4.27 -3.99 9.54
C THR A 130 -4.66 -4.70 10.84
N ASP A 131 -4.56 -4.02 11.98
CA ASP A 131 -4.97 -4.58 13.28
C ASP A 131 -6.49 -4.72 13.41
N ASN A 132 -7.23 -3.83 12.75
CA ASN A 132 -8.69 -3.85 12.67
C ASN A 132 -9.16 -4.21 11.26
N ILE A 133 -10.46 -4.12 10.99
CA ILE A 133 -11.08 -4.52 9.72
C ILE A 133 -10.44 -3.79 8.53
N CYS A 134 -10.08 -2.51 8.71
CA CYS A 134 -9.41 -1.70 7.70
C CYS A 134 -8.50 -0.65 8.34
N TYR A 135 -7.67 -0.02 7.53
CA TYR A 135 -6.71 0.99 7.97
C TYR A 135 -7.38 2.20 8.62
N GLU A 136 -8.49 2.70 8.09
CA GLU A 136 -9.23 3.82 8.68
C GLU A 136 -9.69 3.51 10.11
N MET A 137 -10.06 2.27 10.38
CA MET A 137 -10.45 1.84 11.71
C MET A 137 -9.25 1.81 12.68
N ASP A 138 -8.06 1.48 12.20
CA ASP A 138 -6.83 1.57 12.98
C ASP A 138 -6.53 3.02 13.39
N VAL A 139 -6.70 3.96 12.44
CA VAL A 139 -6.52 5.40 12.71
C VAL A 139 -7.53 5.90 13.72
N VAL A 140 -8.82 5.56 13.55
CA VAL A 140 -9.89 5.96 14.48
C VAL A 140 -9.62 5.41 15.88
N LYS A 141 -9.31 4.12 15.99
CA LYS A 141 -9.00 3.47 17.28
C LYS A 141 -7.80 4.13 17.96
N SER A 142 -6.74 4.39 17.20
CA SER A 142 -5.55 5.06 17.72
C SER A 142 -5.87 6.47 18.25
N CYS A 143 -6.67 7.26 17.52
CA CYS A 143 -7.11 8.57 17.97
C CYS A 143 -7.94 8.52 19.25
N VAL A 144 -8.85 7.56 19.36
CA VAL A 144 -9.70 7.38 20.54
C VAL A 144 -8.85 6.93 21.73
N THR A 145 -8.02 5.91 21.56
CA THR A 145 -7.17 5.37 22.63
C THR A 145 -6.19 6.41 23.18
N GLN A 146 -5.69 7.30 22.31
CA GLN A 146 -4.78 8.38 22.71
C GLN A 146 -5.52 9.66 23.14
N ARG A 147 -6.85 9.63 23.29
CA ARG A 147 -7.69 10.80 23.65
C ARG A 147 -7.56 11.97 22.68
N LYS A 148 -7.32 11.68 21.40
CA LYS A 148 -7.16 12.66 20.31
C LYS A 148 -8.34 12.73 19.34
N SER A 149 -9.51 12.27 19.75
CA SER A 149 -10.74 12.24 18.93
C SER A 149 -11.12 13.62 18.38
N HIS A 150 -10.81 14.71 19.14
CA HIS A 150 -11.04 16.09 18.69
C HIS A 150 -10.24 16.44 17.42
N LEU A 151 -9.03 15.88 17.24
CA LEU A 151 -8.23 16.10 16.03
C LEU A 151 -8.88 15.44 14.82
N LEU A 152 -9.37 14.20 14.98
CA LEU A 152 -10.09 13.51 13.93
C LEU A 152 -11.36 14.26 13.52
N LEU A 153 -12.14 14.77 14.49
CA LEU A 153 -13.31 15.60 14.23
C LEU A 153 -12.96 16.90 13.48
N ASN A 154 -11.85 17.54 13.83
CA ASN A 154 -11.41 18.75 13.12
C ASN A 154 -11.03 18.43 11.67
N VAL A 155 -10.34 17.34 11.42
CA VAL A 155 -10.01 16.90 10.05
C VAL A 155 -11.30 16.68 9.24
N VAL A 156 -12.26 15.91 9.76
CA VAL A 156 -13.53 15.65 9.09
C VAL A 156 -14.28 16.95 8.78
N LYS A 157 -14.36 17.88 9.73
CA LYS A 157 -15.00 19.19 9.53
C LYS A 157 -14.32 20.04 8.47
N THR A 158 -12.98 19.93 8.36
CA THR A 158 -12.20 20.70 7.37
C THR A 158 -12.38 20.15 5.96
N VAL A 159 -12.39 18.82 5.83
CA VAL A 159 -12.44 18.14 4.53
C VAL A 159 -13.87 18.05 3.98
N ALA A 160 -14.88 17.95 4.85
CA ALA A 160 -16.28 17.79 4.49
C ALA A 160 -17.18 18.74 5.31
N PRO A 161 -17.02 20.08 5.19
CA PRO A 161 -17.75 21.05 6.00
C PRO A 161 -19.26 20.99 5.80
N ASP A 162 -19.71 20.63 4.58
CA ASP A 162 -21.13 20.59 4.19
C ASP A 162 -21.75 19.20 4.36
N SER A 163 -21.00 18.23 4.89
CA SER A 163 -21.55 16.91 5.07
C SER A 163 -22.61 16.96 6.20
N THR A 164 -23.83 16.51 5.87
CA THR A 164 -24.88 16.23 6.86
C THR A 164 -24.49 15.05 7.77
N TYR A 165 -23.36 14.45 7.53
CA TYR A 165 -22.79 13.40 8.33
C TYR A 165 -22.31 14.01 9.65
N VAL A 166 -23.01 13.70 10.74
CA VAL A 166 -22.59 14.14 12.06
C VAL A 166 -21.32 13.35 12.40
N PRO A 167 -20.12 14.01 12.47
CA PRO A 167 -18.87 13.31 12.75
C PRO A 167 -18.91 12.47 14.02
N HIS A 168 -19.70 12.93 15.00
CA HIS A 168 -19.97 12.22 16.25
C HIS A 168 -20.68 10.86 16.04
N ALA A 169 -21.59 10.74 15.09
CA ALA A 169 -22.25 9.47 14.79
C ALA A 169 -21.29 8.45 14.15
N LEU A 170 -20.34 8.92 13.36
CA LEU A 170 -19.33 8.07 12.74
C LEU A 170 -18.37 7.52 13.79
N ILE A 171 -17.86 8.36 14.68
CA ILE A 171 -17.02 7.93 15.80
C ILE A 171 -17.79 7.01 16.75
N LYS A 172 -19.04 7.34 17.08
CA LYS A 172 -19.88 6.48 17.91
C LYS A 172 -20.08 5.09 17.29
N LYS A 173 -20.33 5.01 15.98
CA LYS A 173 -20.41 3.75 15.24
C LYS A 173 -19.09 2.98 15.26
N ALA A 174 -17.97 3.68 15.05
CA ALA A 174 -16.65 3.10 15.10
C ALA A 174 -16.33 2.55 16.50
N CYS A 175 -16.57 3.33 17.56
CA CYS A 175 -16.39 2.87 18.95
C CYS A 175 -17.26 1.66 19.27
N GLN A 176 -18.51 1.62 18.79
CA GLN A 176 -19.40 0.46 18.99
C GLN A 176 -18.85 -0.80 18.29
N LYS A 177 -18.37 -0.68 17.06
CA LYS A 177 -17.77 -1.81 16.32
C LYS A 177 -16.46 -2.30 16.96
N LEU A 178 -15.66 -1.40 17.51
CA LEU A 178 -14.39 -1.71 18.14
C LEU A 178 -14.53 -2.10 19.63
N GLN A 179 -15.75 -2.15 20.17
CA GLN A 179 -16.04 -2.43 21.59
C GLN A 179 -15.30 -1.46 22.54
N ILE A 180 -15.05 -0.22 22.11
CA ILE A 180 -14.43 0.81 22.94
C ILE A 180 -15.49 1.41 23.85
N PRO A 181 -15.21 1.62 25.16
CA PRO A 181 -16.15 2.23 26.10
C PRO A 181 -16.59 3.62 25.65
N LYS A 182 -17.87 3.95 25.86
CA LYS A 182 -18.45 5.25 25.46
C LYS A 182 -18.01 6.46 26.29
N SER A 183 -17.27 6.24 27.37
CA SER A 183 -16.88 7.25 28.35
C SER A 183 -15.61 8.03 27.97
N GLU A 184 -15.13 7.84 26.78
CA GLU A 184 -13.95 8.51 26.23
C GLU A 184 -14.29 9.12 24.87
#